data_0b06c5bc5303f60206c36f8da16bc7db
#
_entry.id   0b06c5bc5303f60206c36f8da16bc7db
#
_cell.length_a   1.000
_cell.length_b   1.000
_cell.length_c   1.000
_cell.angle_alpha   90.00
_cell.angle_beta   90.00
_cell.angle_gamma   90.00
#
_symmetry.space_group_name_H-M   'P 1'
#
loop_
_entity.id
_entity.type
_entity.pdbx_description
1 polymer ?
#
loop_
_entity_poly.entity_id
_entity_poly.type
_entity_poly.pdbx_seq_one_letter_code
_entity_poly.pdbx_strand_id
1 'polypeptide(L)'
;MYHNICIPKMDSRVTETKIRTGIENTQIGHIIRYTEIPWKHDDANKKVLMSFEWNKEHAQYNQLKERLDKGGNIKIVNDTVIWHVYIVEEWQRGFKMV
;
A
#
# COMPACT_ATOMS: atom_id res chain seq x y z
N MET A 1 8.51 -3.92 -13.58
CA MET A 1 9.00 -3.04 -12.50
C MET A 1 8.06 -3.10 -11.30
N TYR A 2 8.58 -3.18 -10.11
CA TYR A 2 7.75 -3.17 -8.92
C TYR A 2 8.38 -2.29 -7.84
N HIS A 3 7.55 -1.91 -6.89
CA HIS A 3 7.96 -1.12 -5.75
C HIS A 3 7.50 -1.78 -4.46
N ASN A 4 8.22 -1.48 -3.37
CA ASN A 4 7.72 -1.77 -2.05
C ASN A 4 6.87 -0.59 -1.62
N ILE A 5 5.64 -0.87 -1.23
CA ILE A 5 4.70 0.16 -0.82
C ILE A 5 4.15 -0.17 0.56
N CYS A 6 3.67 0.84 1.24
CA CYS A 6 3.04 0.61 2.54
C CYS A 6 1.79 1.45 2.71
N ILE A 7 0.90 0.93 3.54
CA ILE A 7 -0.22 1.68 4.11
C ILE A 7 0.14 1.85 5.59
N PRO A 8 0.56 3.04 6.01
CA PRO A 8 1.09 3.21 7.37
C PRO A 8 0.07 3.01 8.48
N LYS A 9 -1.20 3.25 8.18
CA LYS A 9 -2.25 3.11 9.17
C LYS A 9 -3.46 2.43 8.55
N MET A 10 -3.80 1.27 9.09
CA MET A 10 -4.93 0.48 8.64
C MET A 10 -5.63 -0.07 9.87
N ASP A 11 -6.95 -0.05 9.89
CA ASP A 11 -7.72 -0.69 10.95
C ASP A 11 -7.31 -2.16 11.01
N SER A 12 -6.93 -2.63 12.19
CA SER A 12 -6.42 -3.99 12.38
C SER A 12 -7.42 -5.07 12.00
N ARG A 13 -8.71 -4.74 11.95
CA ARG A 13 -9.78 -5.70 11.60
C ARG A 13 -9.93 -5.91 10.10
N VAL A 14 -9.34 -5.05 9.27
CA VAL A 14 -9.42 -5.21 7.82
C VAL A 14 -8.55 -6.41 7.41
N THR A 15 -9.14 -7.37 6.72
CA THR A 15 -8.44 -8.61 6.37
C THR A 15 -7.51 -8.42 5.17
N GLU A 16 -6.53 -9.31 5.06
CA GLU A 16 -5.64 -9.35 3.91
C GLU A 16 -6.43 -9.47 2.61
N THR A 17 -7.44 -10.35 2.59
CA THR A 17 -8.26 -10.55 1.40
C THR A 17 -8.92 -9.24 0.96
N LYS A 18 -9.47 -8.48 1.91
CA LYS A 18 -10.12 -7.23 1.59
C LYS A 18 -9.12 -6.19 1.08
N ILE A 19 -7.94 -6.13 1.67
CA ILE A 19 -6.90 -5.21 1.23
C ILE A 19 -6.43 -5.55 -0.18
N ARG A 20 -6.12 -6.82 -0.43
CA ARG A 20 -5.69 -7.27 -1.75
C ARG A 20 -6.76 -6.98 -2.81
N THR A 21 -7.99 -7.33 -2.52
CA THR A 21 -9.11 -7.11 -3.44
C THR A 21 -9.29 -5.62 -3.73
N GLY A 22 -9.24 -4.79 -2.69
CA GLY A 22 -9.40 -3.34 -2.87
C GLY A 22 -8.31 -2.73 -3.74
N ILE A 23 -7.07 -3.17 -3.58
CA ILE A 23 -5.97 -2.66 -4.38
C ILE A 23 -6.03 -3.21 -5.80
N GLU A 24 -6.28 -4.50 -5.96
CA GLU A 24 -6.28 -5.12 -7.29
C GLU A 24 -7.47 -4.69 -8.13
N ASN A 25 -8.59 -4.36 -7.52
CA ASN A 25 -9.74 -3.83 -8.25
C ASN A 25 -9.47 -2.49 -8.90
N THR A 26 -8.47 -1.76 -8.46
CA THR A 26 -8.08 -0.50 -9.10
C THR A 26 -7.37 -0.73 -10.42
N GLN A 27 -6.87 -1.95 -10.65
CA GLN A 27 -6.13 -2.34 -11.84
C GLN A 27 -4.83 -1.57 -12.04
N ILE A 28 -4.34 -0.88 -11.02
CA ILE A 28 -3.05 -0.18 -11.12
C ILE A 28 -1.87 -1.15 -11.03
N GLY A 29 -2.11 -2.37 -10.57
CA GLY A 29 -1.10 -3.41 -10.46
C GLY A 29 -1.59 -4.54 -9.58
N HIS A 30 -0.66 -5.41 -9.17
CA HIS A 30 -1.02 -6.49 -8.27
C HIS A 30 0.06 -6.70 -7.21
N ILE A 31 -0.35 -7.33 -6.11
CA ILE A 31 0.50 -7.54 -4.94
C ILE A 31 1.26 -8.85 -5.09
N ILE A 32 2.60 -8.79 -4.94
CA ILE A 32 3.47 -9.96 -5.02
C ILE A 32 3.76 -10.51 -3.62
N ARG A 33 4.04 -9.60 -2.66
CA ARG A 33 4.34 -9.97 -1.28
C ARG A 33 3.50 -9.11 -0.35
N TYR A 34 3.15 -9.66 0.79
CA TYR A 34 2.27 -8.98 1.73
C TYR A 34 2.69 -9.32 3.16
N THR A 35 2.77 -8.30 4.00
CA THR A 35 3.06 -8.47 5.42
C THR A 35 2.30 -7.43 6.22
N GLU A 36 1.77 -7.82 7.37
CA GLU A 36 1.14 -6.91 8.32
C GLU A 36 2.03 -6.75 9.54
N ILE A 37 2.15 -5.52 10.00
CA ILE A 37 2.92 -5.21 11.19
C ILE A 37 2.02 -4.44 12.15
N PRO A 38 1.68 -5.02 13.31
CA PRO A 38 0.84 -4.32 14.27
C PRO A 38 1.54 -3.11 14.83
N TRP A 39 0.79 -2.08 15.16
CA TRP A 39 1.34 -0.91 15.82
C TRP A 39 1.75 -1.31 17.24
N LYS A 40 2.88 -0.75 17.70
CA LYS A 40 3.50 -1.19 18.94
C LYS A 40 2.65 -0.95 20.17
N HIS A 41 1.93 0.15 20.20
CA HIS A 41 1.14 0.54 21.37
C HIS A 41 -0.34 0.80 21.04
N ASP A 42 -0.81 0.26 19.92
CA ASP A 42 -2.17 0.51 19.47
C ASP A 42 -2.68 -0.72 18.71
N ASP A 43 -3.44 -1.55 19.41
CA ASP A 43 -3.97 -2.79 18.83
C ASP A 43 -5.05 -2.54 17.78
N ALA A 44 -5.59 -1.33 17.71
CA ALA A 44 -6.64 -1.02 16.75
C ALA A 44 -6.10 -0.76 15.35
N ASN A 45 -4.81 -0.57 15.20
CA ASN A 45 -4.19 -0.23 13.93
C ASN A 45 -3.01 -1.14 13.60
N LYS A 46 -2.72 -1.23 12.31
CA LYS A 46 -1.58 -1.98 11.80
C LYS A 46 -0.98 -1.26 10.61
N LYS A 47 0.25 -1.60 10.26
CA LYS A 47 0.85 -1.21 8.98
C LYS A 47 0.77 -2.37 8.03
N VAL A 48 0.58 -2.07 6.76
CA VAL A 48 0.59 -3.08 5.69
C VAL A 48 1.75 -2.76 4.77
N LEU A 49 2.61 -3.76 4.56
CA LEU A 49 3.79 -3.64 3.71
C LEU A 49 3.66 -4.62 2.57
N MET A 50 3.84 -4.15 1.34
CA MET A 50 3.62 -4.95 0.15
C MET A 50 4.68 -4.70 -0.90
N SER A 51 5.03 -5.75 -1.66
CA SER A 51 5.72 -5.57 -2.93
C SER A 51 4.64 -5.56 -4.01
N PHE A 52 4.69 -4.57 -4.87
CA PHE A 52 3.63 -4.27 -5.81
C PHE A 52 4.19 -4.16 -7.22
N GLU A 53 3.61 -4.89 -8.15
CA GLU A 53 3.99 -4.81 -9.56
C GLU A 53 2.99 -3.95 -10.31
N TRP A 54 3.49 -2.88 -10.95
CA TRP A 54 2.66 -1.95 -11.67
C TRP A 54 2.08 -2.55 -12.94
N ASN A 55 0.83 -2.17 -13.23
CA ASN A 55 0.22 -2.42 -14.52
C ASN A 55 0.55 -1.21 -15.42
N LYS A 56 1.52 -1.40 -16.31
CA LYS A 56 1.99 -0.32 -17.17
C LYS A 56 0.94 0.12 -18.18
N GLU A 57 -0.10 -0.67 -18.39
CA GLU A 57 -1.16 -0.34 -19.33
C GLU A 57 -2.27 0.49 -18.69
N HIS A 58 -2.21 0.70 -17.37
CA HIS A 58 -3.19 1.53 -16.69
C HIS A 58 -3.06 2.98 -17.16
N ALA A 59 -4.20 3.63 -17.45
CA ALA A 59 -4.21 4.98 -18.00
C ALA A 59 -3.47 6.00 -17.14
N GLN A 60 -3.45 5.79 -15.82
CA GLN A 60 -2.84 6.74 -14.90
C GLN A 60 -1.49 6.25 -14.36
N TYR A 61 -0.91 5.21 -14.96
CA TYR A 61 0.32 4.62 -14.46
C TYR A 61 1.43 5.66 -14.25
N ASN A 62 1.71 6.47 -15.27
CA ASN A 62 2.80 7.45 -15.19
C ASN A 62 2.56 8.50 -14.10
N GLN A 63 1.33 8.96 -13.97
CA GLN A 63 0.98 9.96 -12.97
C GLN A 63 1.11 9.43 -11.55
N LEU A 64 0.62 8.20 -11.33
CA LEU A 64 0.65 7.59 -10.00
C LEU A 64 2.07 7.27 -9.59
N LYS A 65 2.85 6.69 -10.52
CA LYS A 65 4.25 6.37 -10.25
C LYS A 65 5.05 7.62 -9.92
N GLU A 66 4.86 8.68 -10.70
CA GLU A 66 5.56 9.93 -10.45
C GLU A 66 5.21 10.52 -9.09
N ARG A 67 3.95 10.45 -8.71
CA ARG A 67 3.53 10.95 -7.40
C ARG A 67 4.23 10.22 -6.27
N LEU A 68 4.33 8.90 -6.35
CA LEU A 68 5.03 8.11 -5.35
C LEU A 68 6.53 8.39 -5.34
N ASP A 69 7.14 8.51 -6.52
CA ASP A 69 8.58 8.77 -6.64
C ASP A 69 8.96 10.11 -6.02
N LYS A 70 8.04 11.05 -5.99
CA LYS A 70 8.27 12.37 -5.39
C LYS A 70 7.95 12.42 -3.90
N GLY A 71 7.70 11.27 -3.29
CA GLY A 71 7.42 11.20 -1.86
C GLY A 71 5.98 11.45 -1.49
N GLY A 72 5.08 11.53 -2.47
CA GLY A 72 3.66 11.67 -2.21
C GLY A 72 3.01 10.33 -1.91
N ASN A 73 1.69 10.34 -1.88
CA ASN A 73 0.93 9.11 -1.66
C ASN A 73 -0.15 8.94 -2.71
N ILE A 74 -0.58 7.70 -2.88
CA ILE A 74 -1.74 7.35 -3.71
C ILE A 74 -2.89 7.06 -2.77
N LYS A 75 -4.05 7.60 -3.09
CA LYS A 75 -5.28 7.35 -2.33
C LYS A 75 -6.07 6.27 -3.03
N ILE A 76 -6.39 5.22 -2.29
CA ILE A 76 -7.22 4.13 -2.78
C ILE A 76 -8.53 4.19 -2.01
N VAL A 77 -9.63 4.40 -2.74
CA VAL A 77 -10.95 4.47 -2.14
C VAL A 77 -11.56 3.08 -2.17
N ASN A 78 -11.95 2.57 -1.01
CA ASN A 78 -12.61 1.29 -0.88
C ASN A 78 -13.85 1.49 -0.02
N ASP A 79 -15.02 1.43 -0.62
CA ASP A 79 -16.29 1.77 0.02
C ASP A 79 -16.24 3.22 0.53
N THR A 80 -16.35 3.41 1.83
CA THR A 80 -16.30 4.76 2.43
C THR A 80 -14.95 5.08 3.03
N VAL A 81 -13.96 4.21 2.84
CA VAL A 81 -12.65 4.35 3.46
C VAL A 81 -11.61 4.72 2.41
N ILE A 82 -10.70 5.60 2.77
CA ILE A 82 -9.58 5.99 1.91
C ILE A 82 -8.30 5.45 2.53
N TRP A 83 -7.54 4.68 1.74
CA TRP A 83 -6.23 4.20 2.13
C TRP A 83 -5.16 5.05 1.46
N HIS A 84 -4.17 5.49 2.24
CA HIS A 84 -3.04 6.25 1.73
C HIS A 84 -1.85 5.31 1.56
N VAL A 85 -1.35 5.19 0.34
CA VAL A 85 -0.27 4.28 -0.01
C VAL A 85 0.99 5.07 -0.29
N TYR A 86 2.10 4.69 0.33
CA TYR A 86 3.39 5.35 0.19
C TYR A 86 4.43 4.37 -0.31
N ILE A 87 5.50 4.88 -0.93
CA ILE A 87 6.66 4.07 -1.29
C ILE A 87 7.52 3.80 -0.06
N VAL A 88 8.09 2.59 -0.01
CA VAL A 88 9.10 2.21 0.99
C VAL A 88 10.32 1.72 0.21
N GLU A 89 11.47 2.34 0.45
CA GLU A 89 12.67 2.01 -0.32
C GLU A 89 13.20 0.63 -0.04
N GLU A 90 13.21 0.23 1.23
CA GLU A 90 13.72 -1.07 1.63
C GLU A 90 12.67 -1.87 2.37
N TRP A 91 12.46 -3.11 1.93
CA TRP A 91 11.46 -3.97 2.54
C TRP A 91 11.70 -4.20 4.03
N GLN A 92 12.95 -4.47 4.39
CA GLN A 92 13.24 -4.92 5.75
C GLN A 92 13.63 -3.81 6.70
N ARG A 93 14.26 -2.78 6.21
CA ARG A 93 14.85 -1.74 7.06
C ARG A 93 14.13 -0.41 6.96
N GLY A 94 13.51 -0.13 5.84
CA GLY A 94 12.82 1.12 5.65
C GLY A 94 11.53 1.24 6.44
N PHE A 95 11.06 0.15 7.01
CA PHE A 95 9.76 0.12 7.63
C PHE A 95 9.87 0.08 9.15
N LYS A 96 10.18 1.21 9.71
CA LYS A 96 10.27 1.33 11.15
C LYS A 96 8.98 1.92 11.70
N MET A 97 8.59 1.40 12.86
CA MET A 97 7.50 1.99 13.60
C MET A 97 7.98 3.26 14.27
N VAL A 98 7.28 4.31 13.98
CA VAL A 98 7.56 5.59 14.62
C VAL A 98 6.47 5.89 15.60
#